data_32bc76c2f045a4d9a00fdc3fab55fb55
#
_entry.id   32bc76c2f045a4d9a00fdc3fab55fb55
#
_cell.length_a   1.000
_cell.length_b   1.000
_cell.length_c   1.000
_cell.angle_alpha   90.00
_cell.angle_beta   90.00
_cell.angle_gamma   90.00
#
_symmetry.space_group_name_H-M   'P 1'
#
loop_
_entity.id
_entity.type
_entity.pdbx_description
1 polymer ?
#
loop_
_entity_poly.entity_id
_entity_poly.type
_entity_poly.pdbx_seq_one_letter_code
_entity_poly.pdbx_strand_id
1 'polypeptide(L)'
;MILRINILGVLCALALINPLSMMGQDKQFTLHDLIPGGKTQSRFVPRNLKQLQWCGDTYLYVKGDSMMSGESTKAVKVAFTRQQLNEALAVVGAQSVGGMPFFSVPYKDQPVLAFNAKHHRFHYDFVENRIVSMYDLNGSWENLDFCPANGYLAFTEEDNLKILSPDNAVSIVTDETAEGVVCGKSVHQNEFGIHKGTFWSPNGSALAFYRMDESMVTDYPFVDITARCAKAEPHKYPMAGMKSHEVTVGVYNLATGKTVWLKTGLPKEKYLTNITWSPDEKSIYIAELNRDQNEMHLVRYSALTGDKEVDLFTEKNEHYVEPQHPVLFLPNNPDQFIWQSRRDGYNHLYLYNTKGEQLKQLTEGEWEVLDILGFDVKGKALFFSSTRPSMLSSFSYGDALYVGTSRLDLKKGTSYELTSGGLQGVHATQLSASGKYLIDSYSAPDVPREISIIDGQKRETLRTLLTAKNPYEGYAMPEIVTGKIKAADGVTNLNFRLVKPVGLDETKKYPTIVYVYGGPHAQLVTGGWKNGVGGWDIYMAQRGYVV
;
A
#
# COMPACT_ATOMS: atom_id res chain seq x y z
N MET A 1 60.09 12.06 -49.70
CA MET A 1 59.37 13.28 -49.37
C MET A 1 58.55 13.03 -48.13
N ILE A 2 59.12 13.37 -46.97
CA ILE A 2 58.62 13.00 -45.65
C ILE A 2 57.76 14.18 -45.17
N LEU A 3 56.47 13.92 -44.99
CA LEU A 3 55.53 14.91 -44.45
C LEU A 3 55.63 14.88 -42.92
N ARG A 4 56.18 15.89 -42.30
CA ARG A 4 56.17 16.17 -40.89
C ARG A 4 54.81 16.78 -40.53
N ILE A 5 53.94 16.04 -39.86
CA ILE A 5 52.71 16.54 -39.26
C ILE A 5 53.05 17.17 -37.91
N ASN A 6 52.77 18.46 -37.77
CA ASN A 6 53.03 19.25 -36.56
C ASN A 6 52.10 18.79 -35.43
N ILE A 7 52.66 18.18 -34.38
CA ILE A 7 51.99 17.73 -33.16
C ILE A 7 51.60 18.90 -32.20
N LEU A 8 51.93 20.14 -32.55
CA LEU A 8 51.64 21.29 -31.67
C LEU A 8 50.20 21.86 -31.78
N GLY A 9 49.41 21.43 -32.75
CA GLY A 9 48.02 21.92 -32.93
C GLY A 9 46.94 21.16 -32.18
N VAL A 10 47.25 19.96 -31.63
CA VAL A 10 46.25 19.11 -30.94
C VAL A 10 46.27 19.30 -29.43
N LEU A 11 47.36 19.85 -28.86
CA LEU A 11 47.44 20.08 -27.40
C LEU A 11 46.79 21.38 -26.92
N CYS A 12 46.42 22.31 -27.80
CA CYS A 12 45.67 23.52 -27.40
C CYS A 12 44.16 23.42 -27.50
N ALA A 13 43.61 22.37 -28.13
CA ALA A 13 42.16 22.16 -28.22
C ALA A 13 41.55 21.34 -27.03
N LEU A 14 42.41 20.73 -26.17
CA LEU A 14 42.00 20.00 -24.98
C LEU A 14 42.02 20.84 -23.68
N ALA A 15 42.46 22.12 -23.75
CA ALA A 15 42.51 23.02 -22.59
C ALA A 15 41.31 23.98 -22.47
N LEU A 16 40.26 23.79 -23.29
CA LEU A 16 39.00 24.56 -23.22
C LEU A 16 37.81 23.67 -22.82
N ILE A 17 38.05 22.59 -22.11
CA ILE A 17 36.99 21.90 -21.36
C ILE A 17 36.80 22.72 -20.08
N ASN A 18 35.77 23.53 -20.15
CA ASN A 18 35.18 24.41 -19.16
C ASN A 18 35.50 24.07 -17.69
N PRO A 19 36.10 24.99 -16.93
CA PRO A 19 36.05 24.95 -15.46
C PRO A 19 34.73 25.52 -14.93
N LEU A 20 33.63 25.45 -15.68
CA LEU A 20 32.32 25.98 -15.24
C LEU A 20 31.48 25.01 -14.40
N SER A 21 32.00 23.84 -14.06
CA SER A 21 31.30 22.87 -13.18
C SER A 21 31.90 22.73 -11.78
N MET A 22 32.82 23.59 -11.37
CA MET A 22 33.33 23.65 -9.99
C MET A 22 33.02 24.97 -9.29
N MET A 23 31.89 25.59 -9.57
CA MET A 23 31.31 26.50 -8.58
C MET A 23 30.68 25.60 -7.51
N GLY A 24 31.36 25.49 -6.38
CA GLY A 24 30.90 24.69 -5.24
C GLY A 24 29.45 25.03 -4.92
N GLN A 25 28.63 24.01 -4.80
CA GLN A 25 27.30 24.16 -4.28
C GLN A 25 27.46 24.51 -2.79
N ASP A 26 27.63 25.77 -2.43
CA ASP A 26 27.86 26.26 -1.07
C ASP A 26 26.57 26.33 -0.26
N LYS A 27 25.41 26.20 -0.93
CA LYS A 27 24.12 26.35 -0.30
C LYS A 27 23.74 25.10 0.50
N GLN A 28 23.56 25.29 1.80
CA GLN A 28 23.12 24.23 2.70
C GLN A 28 21.61 24.33 2.99
N PHE A 29 21.02 23.19 3.31
CA PHE A 29 19.64 23.13 3.79
C PHE A 29 19.53 23.58 5.24
N THR A 30 18.39 24.18 5.54
CA THR A 30 17.92 24.32 6.94
C THR A 30 17.12 23.09 7.34
N LEU A 31 16.92 22.89 8.63
CA LEU A 31 16.10 21.78 9.11
C LEU A 31 14.65 21.87 8.56
N HIS A 32 14.09 23.09 8.48
CA HIS A 32 12.76 23.33 7.92
C HIS A 32 12.60 22.99 6.43
N ASP A 33 13.70 22.87 5.70
CA ASP A 33 13.68 22.49 4.30
C ASP A 33 13.49 20.97 4.11
N LEU A 34 13.93 20.17 5.08
CA LEU A 34 14.12 18.74 4.88
C LEU A 34 13.28 17.84 5.80
N ILE A 35 12.81 18.33 6.96
CA ILE A 35 12.00 17.51 7.88
C ILE A 35 10.50 17.57 7.55
N PRO A 36 9.75 16.49 7.81
CA PRO A 36 8.29 16.51 7.73
C PRO A 36 7.67 17.64 8.58
N GLY A 37 6.74 18.39 7.99
CA GLY A 37 6.12 19.55 8.64
C GLY A 37 6.97 20.82 8.66
N GLY A 38 8.17 20.81 8.08
CA GLY A 38 9.00 21.99 7.95
C GLY A 38 8.36 23.05 7.04
N LYS A 39 8.48 24.33 7.40
CA LYS A 39 7.80 25.45 6.71
C LYS A 39 8.10 25.55 5.21
N THR A 40 9.26 25.08 4.78
CA THR A 40 9.77 25.15 3.39
C THR A 40 9.88 23.78 2.73
N GLN A 41 9.64 22.69 3.45
CA GLN A 41 9.79 21.31 2.99
C GLN A 41 9.12 21.03 1.65
N SER A 42 7.93 21.58 1.41
CA SER A 42 7.19 21.36 0.17
C SER A 42 7.94 21.79 -1.11
N ARG A 43 8.95 22.65 -0.99
CA ARG A 43 9.82 23.09 -2.11
C ARG A 43 10.85 22.03 -2.49
N PHE A 44 11.14 21.11 -1.55
CA PHE A 44 12.19 20.10 -1.65
C PHE A 44 11.67 18.68 -1.81
N VAL A 45 10.35 18.52 -1.91
CA VAL A 45 9.73 17.25 -2.28
C VAL A 45 9.62 17.17 -3.80
N PRO A 46 10.05 16.07 -4.43
CA PRO A 46 9.85 15.87 -5.86
C PRO A 46 8.40 16.08 -6.27
N ARG A 47 8.18 16.83 -7.34
CA ARG A 47 6.84 17.13 -7.84
C ARG A 47 6.04 15.86 -8.07
N ASN A 48 4.73 15.88 -7.76
CA ASN A 48 3.80 14.78 -7.94
C ASN A 48 2.48 15.25 -8.55
N LEU A 49 1.70 14.33 -9.12
CA LEU A 49 0.32 14.55 -9.52
C LEU A 49 -0.58 14.25 -8.31
N LYS A 50 -1.34 15.26 -7.86
CA LYS A 50 -2.19 15.12 -6.67
C LYS A 50 -3.37 14.21 -6.96
N GLN A 51 -3.61 13.24 -6.08
CA GLN A 51 -4.73 12.29 -6.16
C GLN A 51 -4.80 11.54 -7.51
N LEU A 52 -3.65 11.17 -8.07
CA LEU A 52 -3.61 10.38 -9.29
C LEU A 52 -4.16 8.98 -9.02
N GLN A 53 -5.21 8.60 -9.74
CA GLN A 53 -5.92 7.34 -9.58
C GLN A 53 -6.68 6.94 -10.85
N TRP A 54 -7.02 5.67 -10.96
CA TRP A 54 -7.91 5.17 -12.00
C TRP A 54 -9.38 5.32 -11.61
N CYS A 55 -10.22 5.63 -12.61
CA CYS A 55 -11.66 5.47 -12.60
C CYS A 55 -12.03 4.75 -13.91
N GLY A 56 -12.30 3.46 -13.84
CA GLY A 56 -12.32 2.61 -15.03
C GLY A 56 -10.95 2.53 -15.70
N ASP A 57 -10.89 2.87 -16.99
CA ASP A 57 -9.66 3.02 -17.78
C ASP A 57 -9.28 4.51 -17.98
N THR A 58 -9.93 5.41 -17.28
CA THR A 58 -9.62 6.85 -17.26
C THR A 58 -8.80 7.18 -16.03
N TYR A 59 -7.62 7.78 -16.18
CA TYR A 59 -6.88 8.31 -15.04
C TYR A 59 -7.35 9.71 -14.69
N LEU A 60 -7.40 10.00 -13.40
CA LEU A 60 -7.81 11.27 -12.82
C LEU A 60 -6.70 11.85 -11.96
N TYR A 61 -6.55 13.18 -11.93
CA TYR A 61 -5.68 13.88 -10.98
C TYR A 61 -6.11 15.32 -10.77
N VAL A 62 -5.81 15.88 -9.61
CA VAL A 62 -6.15 17.26 -9.26
C VAL A 62 -5.08 18.24 -9.72
N LYS A 63 -5.48 19.32 -10.43
CA LYS A 63 -4.64 20.44 -10.82
C LYS A 63 -5.35 21.76 -10.49
N GLY A 64 -4.88 22.45 -9.44
CA GLY A 64 -5.58 23.63 -8.92
C GLY A 64 -7.01 23.29 -8.49
N ASP A 65 -7.98 24.03 -8.97
CA ASP A 65 -9.42 23.86 -8.71
C ASP A 65 -10.11 22.95 -9.75
N SER A 66 -9.36 22.09 -10.43
CA SER A 66 -9.91 21.20 -11.45
C SER A 66 -9.48 19.76 -11.24
N MET A 67 -10.40 18.83 -11.48
CA MET A 67 -10.10 17.43 -11.73
C MET A 67 -9.80 17.27 -13.22
N MET A 68 -8.61 16.78 -13.50
CA MET A 68 -8.17 16.45 -14.86
C MET A 68 -8.43 14.99 -15.15
N SER A 69 -8.77 14.65 -16.38
CA SER A 69 -8.96 13.28 -16.85
C SER A 69 -8.20 13.02 -18.14
N GLY A 70 -7.74 11.78 -18.31
CA GLY A 70 -7.12 11.33 -19.54
C GLY A 70 -7.30 9.82 -19.74
N GLU A 71 -7.24 9.40 -20.99
CA GLU A 71 -7.27 8.00 -21.38
C GLU A 71 -5.99 7.71 -22.15
N SER A 72 -5.24 6.67 -21.76
CA SER A 72 -4.02 6.22 -22.44
C SER A 72 -3.26 7.33 -23.23
N THR A 73 -3.43 7.39 -24.55
CA THR A 73 -2.80 8.37 -25.47
C THR A 73 -3.64 9.59 -25.78
N LYS A 74 -4.93 9.64 -25.37
CA LYS A 74 -5.82 10.78 -25.66
C LYS A 74 -5.41 12.03 -24.88
N ALA A 75 -5.73 13.20 -25.42
CA ALA A 75 -5.45 14.48 -24.76
C ALA A 75 -6.10 14.56 -23.38
N VAL A 76 -5.36 15.12 -22.42
CA VAL A 76 -5.89 15.41 -21.08
C VAL A 76 -6.88 16.56 -21.16
N LYS A 77 -8.02 16.40 -20.52
CA LYS A 77 -9.10 17.41 -20.44
C LYS A 77 -9.50 17.66 -18.98
N VAL A 78 -10.21 18.73 -18.75
CA VAL A 78 -10.89 18.95 -17.47
C VAL A 78 -12.09 18.01 -17.41
N ALA A 79 -12.15 17.16 -16.38
CA ALA A 79 -13.33 16.34 -16.09
C ALA A 79 -14.43 17.20 -15.45
N PHE A 80 -14.05 17.95 -14.42
CA PHE A 80 -14.90 18.94 -13.76
C PHE A 80 -14.06 19.94 -12.98
N THR A 81 -14.68 21.05 -12.60
CA THR A 81 -14.10 22.09 -11.76
C THR A 81 -14.74 22.09 -10.38
N ARG A 82 -14.07 22.73 -9.40
CA ARG A 82 -14.63 22.96 -8.07
C ARG A 82 -15.96 23.76 -8.14
N GLN A 83 -16.10 24.67 -9.10
CA GLN A 83 -17.34 25.40 -9.31
C GLN A 83 -18.49 24.45 -9.67
N GLN A 84 -18.30 23.56 -10.66
CA GLN A 84 -19.31 22.57 -11.05
C GLN A 84 -19.68 21.64 -9.90
N LEU A 85 -18.67 21.18 -9.12
CA LEU A 85 -18.91 20.39 -7.91
C LEU A 85 -19.79 21.15 -6.90
N ASN A 86 -19.53 22.44 -6.68
CA ASN A 86 -20.32 23.29 -5.78
C ASN A 86 -21.73 23.55 -6.29
N GLU A 87 -21.92 23.66 -7.61
CA GLU A 87 -23.22 23.73 -8.23
C GLU A 87 -24.03 22.44 -7.98
N ALA A 88 -23.42 21.28 -8.15
CA ALA A 88 -24.05 19.99 -7.84
C ALA A 88 -24.38 19.82 -6.35
N LEU A 89 -23.51 20.29 -5.44
CA LEU A 89 -23.77 20.30 -4.00
C LEU A 89 -24.94 21.19 -3.63
N ALA A 90 -25.07 22.36 -4.27
CA ALA A 90 -26.19 23.30 -4.02
C ALA A 90 -27.54 22.68 -4.39
N VAL A 91 -27.62 21.84 -5.42
CA VAL A 91 -28.87 21.15 -5.83
C VAL A 91 -29.43 20.27 -4.72
N VAL A 92 -28.52 19.61 -3.93
CA VAL A 92 -28.92 18.75 -2.79
C VAL A 92 -28.92 19.52 -1.45
N GLY A 93 -28.85 20.85 -1.47
CA GLY A 93 -28.87 21.70 -0.27
C GLY A 93 -27.58 21.64 0.58
N ALA A 94 -26.51 21.09 0.04
CA ALA A 94 -25.24 20.95 0.76
C ALA A 94 -24.36 22.22 0.65
N GLN A 95 -23.50 22.41 1.64
CA GLN A 95 -22.56 23.53 1.66
C GLN A 95 -21.44 23.37 0.62
N SER A 96 -21.01 24.48 0.04
CA SER A 96 -19.87 24.54 -0.87
C SER A 96 -18.57 24.15 -0.20
N VAL A 97 -17.68 23.51 -0.97
CA VAL A 97 -16.30 23.20 -0.54
C VAL A 97 -15.35 24.32 -0.93
N GLY A 98 -14.43 24.67 -0.03
CA GLY A 98 -13.45 25.75 -0.24
C GLY A 98 -12.27 25.37 -1.12
N GLY A 99 -12.06 24.09 -1.37
CA GLY A 99 -11.00 23.51 -2.22
C GLY A 99 -11.45 22.17 -2.78
N MET A 100 -10.64 21.58 -3.68
CA MET A 100 -10.89 20.22 -4.16
C MET A 100 -10.73 19.23 -3.00
N PRO A 101 -11.80 18.47 -2.64
CA PRO A 101 -11.72 17.47 -1.58
C PRO A 101 -10.81 16.30 -1.97
N PHE A 102 -10.53 15.43 -1.02
CA PHE A 102 -9.93 14.14 -1.33
C PHE A 102 -11.01 13.20 -1.87
N PHE A 103 -10.76 12.62 -3.04
CA PHE A 103 -11.69 11.72 -3.72
C PHE A 103 -11.21 10.28 -3.66
N SER A 104 -12.15 9.35 -3.50
CA SER A 104 -11.98 7.92 -3.73
C SER A 104 -12.92 7.45 -4.84
N VAL A 105 -12.61 6.29 -5.44
CA VAL A 105 -13.42 5.67 -6.49
C VAL A 105 -14.21 4.51 -5.87
N PRO A 106 -15.50 4.68 -5.55
CA PRO A 106 -16.29 3.64 -4.90
C PRO A 106 -16.72 2.52 -5.86
N TYR A 107 -16.80 2.81 -7.16
CA TYR A 107 -17.24 1.87 -8.19
C TYR A 107 -16.19 1.78 -9.31
N LYS A 108 -15.73 0.56 -9.62
CA LYS A 108 -14.65 0.37 -10.60
C LYS A 108 -15.00 0.86 -12.02
N ASP A 109 -16.27 0.73 -12.42
CA ASP A 109 -16.71 0.94 -13.81
C ASP A 109 -17.67 2.11 -13.99
N GLN A 110 -17.84 2.95 -12.96
CA GLN A 110 -18.74 4.10 -13.01
C GLN A 110 -17.98 5.41 -12.86
N PRO A 111 -18.39 6.50 -13.52
CA PRO A 111 -17.75 7.80 -13.41
C PRO A 111 -18.19 8.53 -12.12
N VAL A 112 -18.10 7.83 -10.99
CA VAL A 112 -18.52 8.31 -9.68
C VAL A 112 -17.33 8.42 -8.75
N LEU A 113 -17.18 9.57 -8.12
CA LEU A 113 -16.20 9.85 -7.09
C LEU A 113 -16.89 10.03 -5.74
N ALA A 114 -16.31 9.45 -4.70
CA ALA A 114 -16.78 9.65 -3.34
C ALA A 114 -15.85 10.63 -2.58
N PHE A 115 -16.42 11.49 -1.76
CA PHE A 115 -15.69 12.41 -0.90
C PHE A 115 -16.47 12.74 0.36
N ASN A 116 -15.78 13.13 1.41
CA ASN A 116 -16.40 13.60 2.64
C ASN A 116 -16.28 15.13 2.71
N ALA A 117 -17.35 15.79 3.09
CA ALA A 117 -17.35 17.22 3.39
C ALA A 117 -18.34 17.51 4.54
N LYS A 118 -17.85 18.22 5.57
CA LYS A 118 -18.61 18.46 6.81
C LYS A 118 -19.08 17.14 7.44
N HIS A 119 -20.39 16.97 7.59
CA HIS A 119 -21.02 15.80 8.19
C HIS A 119 -21.65 14.87 7.14
N HIS A 120 -21.15 14.90 5.91
CA HIS A 120 -21.71 14.09 4.82
C HIS A 120 -20.62 13.40 4.03
N ARG A 121 -20.96 12.21 3.54
CA ARG A 121 -20.26 11.53 2.45
C ARG A 121 -21.10 11.67 1.19
N PHE A 122 -20.48 12.16 0.13
CA PHE A 122 -21.11 12.37 -1.17
C PHE A 122 -20.57 11.38 -2.19
N HIS A 123 -21.43 10.91 -3.08
CA HIS A 123 -21.05 10.29 -4.32
C HIS A 123 -21.43 11.22 -5.47
N TYR A 124 -20.45 11.61 -6.26
CA TYR A 124 -20.58 12.59 -7.32
C TYR A 124 -20.31 11.95 -8.68
N ASP A 125 -21.31 11.91 -9.54
CA ASP A 125 -21.16 11.57 -10.95
C ASP A 125 -20.60 12.78 -11.68
N PHE A 126 -19.33 12.69 -12.09
CA PHE A 126 -18.63 13.81 -12.71
C PHE A 126 -18.90 13.94 -14.22
N VAL A 127 -19.56 12.98 -14.85
CA VAL A 127 -20.03 13.08 -16.24
C VAL A 127 -21.37 13.78 -16.29
N GLU A 128 -22.31 13.38 -15.44
CA GLU A 128 -23.65 13.98 -15.34
C GLU A 128 -23.68 15.25 -14.47
N ASN A 129 -22.56 15.59 -13.83
CA ASN A 129 -22.42 16.73 -12.91
C ASN A 129 -23.49 16.78 -11.83
N ARG A 130 -23.73 15.66 -11.13
CA ARG A 130 -24.75 15.54 -10.09
C ARG A 130 -24.31 14.71 -8.90
N ILE A 131 -24.83 15.01 -7.73
CA ILE A 131 -24.73 14.15 -6.56
C ILE A 131 -25.69 12.97 -6.75
N VAL A 132 -25.19 11.74 -6.72
CA VAL A 132 -25.97 10.50 -6.88
C VAL A 132 -26.38 9.90 -5.55
N SER A 133 -25.62 10.14 -4.48
CA SER A 133 -26.00 9.78 -3.12
C SER A 133 -25.34 10.70 -2.10
N MET A 134 -26.00 10.89 -0.98
CA MET A 134 -25.54 11.66 0.17
C MET A 134 -25.86 10.88 1.44
N TYR A 135 -24.83 10.62 2.23
CA TYR A 135 -24.93 9.94 3.52
C TYR A 135 -24.68 10.95 4.63
N ASP A 136 -25.59 11.00 5.60
CA ASP A 136 -25.44 11.83 6.79
C ASP A 136 -24.49 11.11 7.76
N LEU A 137 -23.35 11.72 8.04
CA LEU A 137 -22.36 11.16 8.96
C LEU A 137 -22.42 11.86 10.30
N ASN A 138 -22.41 11.09 11.38
CA ASN A 138 -22.15 11.62 12.70
C ASN A 138 -20.62 11.73 12.93
N GLY A 139 -20.17 12.80 13.55
CA GLY A 139 -18.73 13.02 13.84
C GLY A 139 -18.10 12.02 14.80
N SER A 140 -18.91 11.21 15.53
CA SER A 140 -18.46 10.13 16.39
C SER A 140 -18.29 8.78 15.66
N TRP A 141 -18.67 8.69 14.39
CA TRP A 141 -18.59 7.44 13.63
C TRP A 141 -17.19 7.21 13.08
N GLU A 142 -16.69 6.00 13.28
CA GLU A 142 -15.36 5.57 12.87
C GLU A 142 -15.45 4.32 11.97
N ASN A 143 -14.33 3.91 11.37
CA ASN A 143 -14.18 2.67 10.60
C ASN A 143 -15.21 2.51 9.48
N LEU A 144 -15.48 3.59 8.75
CA LEU A 144 -16.45 3.61 7.66
C LEU A 144 -16.06 2.63 6.55
N ASP A 145 -16.92 1.65 6.24
CA ASP A 145 -16.73 0.64 5.20
C ASP A 145 -17.93 0.59 4.25
N PHE A 146 -17.75 1.14 3.06
CA PHE A 146 -18.80 1.26 2.04
C PHE A 146 -18.94 -0.03 1.23
N CYS A 147 -20.18 -0.49 1.04
CA CYS A 147 -20.54 -1.60 0.18
C CYS A 147 -20.96 -1.13 -1.21
N PRO A 148 -20.13 -1.29 -2.26
CA PRO A 148 -20.51 -0.85 -3.61
C PRO A 148 -21.70 -1.60 -4.21
N ALA A 149 -21.97 -2.83 -3.75
CA ALA A 149 -23.01 -3.67 -4.32
C ALA A 149 -24.42 -3.22 -3.98
N ASN A 150 -24.64 -2.65 -2.79
CA ASN A 150 -25.96 -2.27 -2.29
C ASN A 150 -26.05 -0.83 -1.75
N GLY A 151 -24.91 -0.11 -1.66
CA GLY A 151 -24.85 1.26 -1.16
C GLY A 151 -24.91 1.40 0.37
N TYR A 152 -24.86 0.32 1.14
CA TYR A 152 -24.79 0.41 2.59
C TYR A 152 -23.40 0.84 3.07
N LEU A 153 -23.36 1.45 4.25
CA LEU A 153 -22.14 1.88 4.91
C LEU A 153 -22.07 1.25 6.31
N ALA A 154 -21.11 0.38 6.56
CA ALA A 154 -20.82 -0.07 7.91
C ALA A 154 -19.96 0.97 8.63
N PHE A 155 -20.16 1.12 9.94
CA PHE A 155 -19.39 2.02 10.78
C PHE A 155 -19.40 1.57 12.23
N THR A 156 -18.44 2.02 13.00
CA THR A 156 -18.43 1.84 14.46
C THR A 156 -18.77 3.15 15.16
N GLU A 157 -19.53 3.03 16.23
CA GLU A 157 -19.77 4.11 17.18
C GLU A 157 -19.49 3.56 18.58
N GLU A 158 -18.52 4.17 19.26
CA GLU A 158 -17.90 3.59 20.45
C GLU A 158 -17.36 2.19 20.16
N ASP A 159 -17.82 1.15 20.86
CA ASP A 159 -17.37 -0.24 20.69
C ASP A 159 -18.36 -1.11 19.90
N ASN A 160 -19.37 -0.49 19.29
CA ASN A 160 -20.42 -1.20 18.60
C ASN A 160 -20.45 -0.97 17.08
N LEU A 161 -20.85 -2.01 16.35
CA LEU A 161 -21.01 -2.00 14.91
C LEU A 161 -22.45 -1.65 14.52
N LYS A 162 -22.58 -0.72 13.59
CA LYS A 162 -23.84 -0.27 13.00
C LYS A 162 -23.72 -0.21 11.48
N ILE A 163 -24.85 -0.13 10.79
CA ILE A 163 -24.93 0.08 9.35
C ILE A 163 -25.87 1.23 9.02
N LEU A 164 -25.51 2.01 8.02
CA LEU A 164 -26.31 3.07 7.44
C LEU A 164 -26.81 2.61 6.06
N SER A 165 -28.09 2.66 5.83
CA SER A 165 -28.69 2.36 4.54
C SER A 165 -28.57 3.55 3.56
N PRO A 166 -28.79 3.36 2.24
CA PRO A 166 -28.75 4.44 1.27
C PRO A 166 -29.76 5.58 1.52
N ASP A 167 -30.84 5.31 2.25
CA ASP A 167 -31.87 6.27 2.69
C ASP A 167 -31.60 6.86 4.08
N ASN A 168 -30.38 6.72 4.58
CA ASN A 168 -29.90 7.23 5.87
C ASN A 168 -30.60 6.63 7.12
N ALA A 169 -31.17 5.44 7.02
CA ALA A 169 -31.64 4.72 8.19
C ALA A 169 -30.50 3.92 8.85
N VAL A 170 -30.33 4.13 10.16
CA VAL A 170 -29.32 3.40 10.96
C VAL A 170 -29.90 2.12 11.51
N SER A 171 -29.19 1.01 11.33
CA SER A 171 -29.49 -0.28 11.97
C SER A 171 -28.35 -0.72 12.89
N ILE A 172 -28.71 -1.25 14.06
CA ILE A 172 -27.76 -1.75 15.04
C ILE A 172 -27.40 -3.20 14.65
N VAL A 173 -26.11 -3.49 14.50
CA VAL A 173 -25.59 -4.84 14.27
C VAL A 173 -25.20 -5.50 15.57
N THR A 174 -24.56 -4.73 16.46
CA THR A 174 -24.16 -5.18 17.81
C THR A 174 -24.57 -4.14 18.86
N ASP A 175 -24.90 -4.63 20.06
CA ASP A 175 -25.25 -3.82 21.22
C ASP A 175 -24.53 -4.39 22.45
N GLU A 176 -23.20 -4.41 22.38
CA GLU A 176 -22.33 -4.90 23.45
C GLU A 176 -22.20 -3.83 24.53
N THR A 177 -22.38 -4.26 25.77
CA THR A 177 -22.28 -3.38 26.95
C THR A 177 -21.17 -3.83 27.91
N ALA A 178 -20.53 -4.95 27.62
CA ALA A 178 -19.43 -5.46 28.45
C ALA A 178 -18.16 -4.64 28.18
N GLU A 179 -17.54 -4.16 29.24
CA GLU A 179 -16.26 -3.45 29.18
C GLU A 179 -15.17 -4.32 28.54
N GLY A 180 -14.43 -3.77 27.58
CA GLY A 180 -13.37 -4.46 26.85
C GLY A 180 -13.88 -5.36 25.73
N VAL A 181 -15.15 -5.26 25.33
CA VAL A 181 -15.69 -5.96 24.16
C VAL A 181 -15.91 -4.97 23.02
N VAL A 182 -15.25 -5.20 21.90
CA VAL A 182 -15.22 -4.29 20.75
C VAL A 182 -15.67 -5.00 19.48
N CYS A 183 -16.56 -4.40 18.71
CA CYS A 183 -17.11 -4.97 17.49
C CYS A 183 -16.81 -4.12 16.26
N GLY A 184 -16.48 -4.74 15.10
CA GLY A 184 -16.31 -4.07 13.82
C GLY A 184 -15.01 -3.26 13.68
N LYS A 185 -14.12 -3.30 14.66
CA LYS A 185 -12.78 -2.70 14.59
C LYS A 185 -11.73 -3.74 14.19
N SER A 186 -10.57 -3.29 13.72
CA SER A 186 -9.44 -4.19 13.45
C SER A 186 -8.96 -4.87 14.75
N VAL A 187 -8.38 -6.05 14.62
CA VAL A 187 -7.94 -6.88 15.73
C VAL A 187 -6.45 -7.21 15.61
N HIS A 188 -5.90 -7.91 16.60
CA HIS A 188 -4.52 -8.44 16.59
C HIS A 188 -3.46 -7.35 16.33
N GLN A 189 -3.68 -6.12 16.84
CA GLN A 189 -2.78 -4.97 16.69
C GLN A 189 -2.43 -4.64 15.23
N ASN A 190 -3.35 -4.92 14.29
CA ASN A 190 -3.18 -4.77 12.84
C ASN A 190 -2.07 -5.65 12.22
N GLU A 191 -1.68 -6.74 12.91
CA GLU A 191 -0.77 -7.73 12.35
C GLU A 191 -1.45 -8.57 11.26
N PHE A 192 -0.67 -9.37 10.52
CA PHE A 192 -1.14 -10.34 9.53
C PHE A 192 -2.00 -9.73 8.40
N GLY A 193 -1.70 -8.48 8.00
CA GLY A 193 -2.43 -7.78 6.95
C GLY A 193 -3.85 -7.34 7.34
N ILE A 194 -4.18 -7.34 8.64
CA ILE A 194 -5.48 -6.88 9.13
C ILE A 194 -5.48 -5.35 9.19
N HIS A 195 -6.40 -4.71 8.44
CA HIS A 195 -6.52 -3.24 8.40
C HIS A 195 -7.94 -2.75 8.72
N LYS A 196 -8.91 -3.66 8.84
CA LYS A 196 -10.31 -3.34 9.14
C LYS A 196 -11.00 -4.48 9.88
N GLY A 197 -12.15 -4.18 10.46
CA GLY A 197 -12.93 -5.16 11.23
C GLY A 197 -14.22 -5.62 10.56
N THR A 198 -14.50 -5.20 9.32
CA THR A 198 -15.76 -5.49 8.61
C THR A 198 -15.48 -5.98 7.19
N PHE A 199 -16.29 -6.93 6.69
CA PHE A 199 -16.08 -7.59 5.40
C PHE A 199 -17.44 -7.85 4.74
N TRP A 200 -17.81 -6.99 3.79
CA TRP A 200 -19.04 -7.16 3.02
C TRP A 200 -18.98 -8.40 2.13
N SER A 201 -20.08 -9.11 2.02
CA SER A 201 -20.22 -10.18 1.03
C SER A 201 -20.24 -9.60 -0.38
N PRO A 202 -19.86 -10.36 -1.44
CA PRO A 202 -19.74 -9.87 -2.81
C PRO A 202 -20.96 -9.10 -3.34
N ASN A 203 -22.18 -9.57 -3.04
CA ASN A 203 -23.44 -8.91 -3.43
C ASN A 203 -24.01 -7.99 -2.34
N GLY A 204 -23.32 -7.86 -1.21
CA GLY A 204 -23.73 -7.01 -0.09
C GLY A 204 -24.91 -7.56 0.70
N SER A 205 -25.25 -8.86 0.60
CA SER A 205 -26.36 -9.49 1.33
C SER A 205 -26.07 -9.69 2.81
N ALA A 206 -24.77 -9.75 3.17
CA ALA A 206 -24.30 -9.97 4.53
C ALA A 206 -23.01 -9.21 4.82
N LEU A 207 -22.74 -9.04 6.12
CA LEU A 207 -21.54 -8.39 6.64
C LEU A 207 -20.86 -9.32 7.65
N ALA A 208 -19.67 -9.82 7.32
CA ALA A 208 -18.82 -10.47 8.31
C ALA A 208 -18.06 -9.41 9.11
N PHE A 209 -17.84 -9.64 10.40
CA PHE A 209 -17.17 -8.68 11.26
C PHE A 209 -16.46 -9.36 12.44
N TYR A 210 -15.41 -8.71 12.93
CA TYR A 210 -14.75 -9.11 14.17
C TYR A 210 -15.50 -8.63 15.40
N ARG A 211 -15.56 -9.51 16.42
CA ARG A 211 -15.85 -9.19 17.80
C ARG A 211 -14.62 -9.60 18.63
N MET A 212 -14.01 -8.65 19.28
CA MET A 212 -12.83 -8.81 20.12
C MET A 212 -13.22 -8.64 21.58
N ASP A 213 -12.87 -9.60 22.42
CA ASP A 213 -12.91 -9.48 23.88
C ASP A 213 -11.48 -9.28 24.38
N GLU A 214 -11.20 -8.11 24.91
CA GLU A 214 -9.91 -7.75 25.50
C GLU A 214 -9.99 -7.45 27.01
N SER A 215 -11.10 -7.86 27.65
CA SER A 215 -11.32 -7.65 29.09
C SER A 215 -10.20 -8.23 29.95
N MET A 216 -9.59 -9.34 29.51
CA MET A 216 -8.48 -10.00 30.20
C MET A 216 -7.10 -9.44 29.83
N VAL A 217 -7.00 -8.53 28.87
CA VAL A 217 -5.72 -7.97 28.42
C VAL A 217 -5.24 -6.90 29.41
N THR A 218 -3.95 -6.91 29.70
CA THR A 218 -3.33 -5.95 30.61
C THR A 218 -3.35 -4.55 30.03
N ASP A 219 -3.65 -3.57 30.87
CA ASP A 219 -3.51 -2.15 30.53
C ASP A 219 -2.05 -1.74 30.49
N TYR A 220 -1.63 -1.21 29.35
CA TYR A 220 -0.32 -0.57 29.19
C TYR A 220 -0.46 0.96 29.37
N PRO A 221 0.28 1.59 30.29
CA PRO A 221 0.13 3.01 30.57
C PRO A 221 0.87 3.87 29.53
N PHE A 222 0.22 4.27 28.46
CA PHE A 222 0.74 5.37 27.64
C PHE A 222 0.73 6.66 28.41
N VAL A 223 1.78 7.46 28.23
CA VAL A 223 1.90 8.77 28.89
C VAL A 223 1.69 9.86 27.86
N ASP A 224 0.65 10.69 28.05
CA ASP A 224 0.49 11.92 27.29
C ASP A 224 1.57 12.94 27.70
N ILE A 225 2.64 13.01 26.90
CA ILE A 225 3.75 13.95 27.11
C ILE A 225 3.41 15.38 26.66
N THR A 226 2.28 15.60 25.99
CA THR A 226 1.84 16.94 25.53
C THR A 226 1.06 17.67 26.63
N ALA A 227 0.48 16.94 27.57
CA ALA A 227 -0.18 17.52 28.73
C ALA A 227 0.83 18.24 29.63
N ARG A 228 0.43 19.36 30.20
CA ARG A 228 1.28 20.13 31.13
C ARG A 228 1.75 19.30 32.35
N CYS A 229 0.84 18.47 32.89
CA CYS A 229 1.17 17.44 33.87
C CYS A 229 1.02 16.11 33.15
N ALA A 230 2.03 15.26 33.19
CA ALA A 230 1.98 13.93 32.57
C ALA A 230 0.72 13.18 33.03
N LYS A 231 -0.02 12.63 32.09
CA LYS A 231 -1.24 11.88 32.31
C LYS A 231 -1.07 10.48 31.71
N ALA A 232 -1.37 9.46 32.52
CA ALA A 232 -1.41 8.10 32.01
C ALA A 232 -2.74 7.86 31.28
N GLU A 233 -2.66 7.34 30.06
CA GLU A 233 -3.81 6.91 29.26
C GLU A 233 -3.67 5.39 29.03
N PRO A 234 -4.35 4.55 29.82
CA PRO A 234 -4.23 3.11 29.71
C PRO A 234 -4.75 2.63 28.36
N HIS A 235 -4.02 1.69 27.75
CA HIS A 235 -4.37 1.06 26.49
C HIS A 235 -4.20 -0.45 26.63
N LYS A 236 -5.18 -1.23 26.19
CA LYS A 236 -5.11 -2.70 26.18
C LYS A 236 -3.99 -3.16 25.24
N TYR A 237 -2.95 -3.78 25.78
CA TYR A 237 -1.81 -4.27 25.01
C TYR A 237 -1.30 -5.61 25.56
N PRO A 238 -1.39 -6.71 24.79
CA PRO A 238 -0.94 -8.03 25.26
C PRO A 238 0.60 -8.08 25.23
N MET A 239 1.23 -7.86 26.37
CA MET A 239 2.67 -7.99 26.54
C MET A 239 3.13 -9.43 26.28
N ALA A 240 4.41 -9.62 25.92
CA ALA A 240 4.98 -10.94 25.69
C ALA A 240 4.80 -11.86 26.92
N GLY A 241 4.29 -13.08 26.69
CA GLY A 241 4.01 -14.06 27.72
C GLY A 241 2.72 -13.81 28.55
N MET A 242 2.01 -12.70 28.29
CA MET A 242 0.73 -12.39 28.97
C MET A 242 -0.47 -12.83 28.11
N LYS A 243 -1.64 -12.85 28.71
CA LYS A 243 -2.89 -13.14 28.02
C LYS A 243 -3.17 -12.14 26.91
N SER A 244 -3.58 -12.65 25.75
CA SER A 244 -4.06 -11.87 24.61
C SER A 244 -5.59 -11.80 24.61
N HIS A 245 -6.14 -10.96 23.75
CA HIS A 245 -7.56 -10.88 23.49
C HIS A 245 -8.08 -12.15 22.79
N GLU A 246 -9.38 -12.40 22.91
CA GLU A 246 -10.10 -13.47 22.24
C GLU A 246 -10.95 -12.86 21.11
N VAL A 247 -10.81 -13.39 19.89
CA VAL A 247 -11.55 -12.90 18.73
C VAL A 247 -12.55 -13.94 18.26
N THR A 248 -13.74 -13.48 17.89
CA THR A 248 -14.77 -14.25 17.19
C THR A 248 -15.20 -13.52 15.93
N VAL A 249 -15.82 -14.24 14.99
CA VAL A 249 -16.34 -13.67 13.74
C VAL A 249 -17.83 -13.86 13.69
N GLY A 250 -18.57 -12.75 13.56
CA GLY A 250 -20.00 -12.72 13.32
C GLY A 250 -20.31 -12.51 11.83
N VAL A 251 -21.40 -13.08 11.36
CA VAL A 251 -21.96 -12.88 10.01
C VAL A 251 -23.37 -12.34 10.18
N TYR A 252 -23.54 -11.04 9.94
CA TYR A 252 -24.81 -10.36 10.00
C TYR A 252 -25.53 -10.43 8.64
N ASN A 253 -26.75 -10.95 8.63
CA ASN A 253 -27.56 -11.01 7.41
C ASN A 253 -28.50 -9.79 7.35
N LEU A 254 -28.41 -8.98 6.30
CA LEU A 254 -29.15 -7.73 6.18
C LEU A 254 -30.66 -7.93 6.10
N ALA A 255 -31.13 -8.99 5.44
CA ALA A 255 -32.55 -9.22 5.24
C ALA A 255 -33.27 -9.68 6.53
N THR A 256 -32.54 -10.44 7.37
CA THR A 256 -33.14 -11.01 8.61
C THR A 256 -32.80 -10.23 9.87
N GLY A 257 -31.77 -9.36 9.81
CA GLY A 257 -31.25 -8.66 10.98
C GLY A 257 -30.61 -9.59 12.03
N LYS A 258 -30.18 -10.79 11.64
CA LYS A 258 -29.61 -11.79 12.57
C LYS A 258 -28.15 -12.04 12.30
N THR A 259 -27.39 -12.26 13.37
CA THR A 259 -25.98 -12.64 13.33
C THR A 259 -25.81 -14.13 13.58
N VAL A 260 -25.02 -14.79 12.73
CA VAL A 260 -24.52 -16.15 12.93
C VAL A 260 -23.05 -16.04 13.37
N TRP A 261 -22.68 -16.71 14.46
CA TRP A 261 -21.32 -16.75 14.96
C TRP A 261 -20.57 -17.95 14.42
N LEU A 262 -19.37 -17.75 13.88
CA LEU A 262 -18.53 -18.84 13.39
C LEU A 262 -17.98 -19.65 14.57
N LYS A 263 -18.06 -20.97 14.47
CA LYS A 263 -17.67 -21.93 15.53
C LYS A 263 -16.19 -22.29 15.41
N THR A 264 -15.32 -21.32 15.63
CA THR A 264 -13.87 -21.47 15.46
C THR A 264 -13.21 -22.39 16.49
N GLY A 265 -13.88 -22.69 17.60
CA GLY A 265 -13.39 -23.66 18.58
C GLY A 265 -12.24 -23.15 19.46
N LEU A 266 -11.51 -24.09 20.05
CA LEU A 266 -10.38 -23.82 20.95
C LEU A 266 -9.04 -24.00 20.20
N PRO A 267 -7.94 -23.39 20.68
CA PRO A 267 -7.88 -22.37 21.73
C PRO A 267 -8.51 -21.05 21.28
N LYS A 268 -8.98 -20.22 22.20
CA LYS A 268 -9.59 -18.92 21.85
C LYS A 268 -8.56 -17.83 21.58
N GLU A 269 -7.35 -17.94 22.12
CA GLU A 269 -6.25 -16.97 21.93
C GLU A 269 -5.55 -17.08 20.55
N LYS A 270 -6.07 -17.89 19.63
CA LYS A 270 -5.56 -17.93 18.26
C LYS A 270 -5.90 -16.67 17.48
N TYR A 271 -5.12 -16.39 16.44
CA TYR A 271 -5.38 -15.29 15.53
C TYR A 271 -6.32 -15.73 14.42
N LEU A 272 -7.38 -14.98 14.18
CA LEU A 272 -8.32 -15.16 13.07
C LEU A 272 -8.03 -14.12 12.01
N THR A 273 -7.30 -14.51 10.97
CA THR A 273 -6.74 -13.57 9.97
C THR A 273 -7.34 -13.81 8.59
N ASN A 274 -7.16 -12.84 7.69
CA ASN A 274 -7.41 -12.98 6.25
C ASN A 274 -8.83 -13.43 5.88
N ILE A 275 -9.85 -12.86 6.54
CA ILE A 275 -11.25 -13.17 6.26
C ILE A 275 -11.59 -12.92 4.79
N THR A 276 -12.13 -13.94 4.13
CA THR A 276 -12.53 -13.86 2.71
C THR A 276 -13.85 -14.58 2.49
N TRP A 277 -14.78 -13.94 1.82
CA TRP A 277 -16.00 -14.55 1.35
C TRP A 277 -15.76 -15.45 0.13
N SER A 278 -16.44 -16.60 0.08
CA SER A 278 -16.58 -17.33 -1.19
C SER A 278 -17.37 -16.49 -2.20
N PRO A 279 -17.10 -16.63 -3.52
CA PRO A 279 -17.83 -15.87 -4.54
C PRO A 279 -19.35 -16.08 -4.54
N ASP A 280 -19.83 -17.22 -4.06
CA ASP A 280 -21.27 -17.57 -3.93
C ASP A 280 -21.88 -17.14 -2.58
N GLU A 281 -21.13 -16.46 -1.72
CA GLU A 281 -21.52 -15.95 -0.38
C GLU A 281 -21.92 -17.02 0.65
N LYS A 282 -21.68 -18.31 0.37
CA LYS A 282 -22.09 -19.39 1.28
C LYS A 282 -21.07 -19.69 2.35
N SER A 283 -19.81 -19.36 2.11
CA SER A 283 -18.72 -19.72 3.00
C SER A 283 -17.78 -18.55 3.27
N ILE A 284 -17.11 -18.62 4.42
CA ILE A 284 -16.04 -17.70 4.81
C ILE A 284 -14.75 -18.51 5.02
N TYR A 285 -13.67 -18.03 4.44
CA TYR A 285 -12.33 -18.56 4.59
C TYR A 285 -11.58 -17.73 5.62
N ILE A 286 -10.89 -18.38 6.54
CA ILE A 286 -10.11 -17.75 7.62
C ILE A 286 -8.78 -18.49 7.73
N ALA A 287 -7.68 -17.75 7.77
CA ALA A 287 -6.39 -18.28 8.19
C ALA A 287 -6.32 -18.22 9.73
N GLU A 288 -6.44 -19.36 10.37
CA GLU A 288 -6.31 -19.51 11.82
C GLU A 288 -4.84 -19.76 12.16
N LEU A 289 -4.21 -18.80 12.83
CA LEU A 289 -2.82 -18.88 13.24
C LEU A 289 -2.77 -19.14 14.76
N ASN A 290 -1.93 -20.07 15.19
CA ASN A 290 -1.73 -20.33 16.61
C ASN A 290 -1.02 -19.17 17.33
N ARG A 291 -1.07 -19.13 18.67
CA ARG A 291 -0.46 -18.07 19.48
C ARG A 291 1.05 -17.99 19.33
N ASP A 292 1.72 -19.12 19.07
CA ASP A 292 3.17 -19.19 18.83
C ASP A 292 3.56 -18.71 17.43
N GLN A 293 2.58 -18.42 16.57
CA GLN A 293 2.75 -17.90 15.21
C GLN A 293 3.59 -18.79 14.29
N ASN A 294 3.53 -20.10 14.48
CA ASN A 294 4.31 -21.08 13.70
C ASN A 294 3.48 -22.18 13.05
N GLU A 295 2.16 -22.17 13.25
CA GLU A 295 1.22 -23.10 12.63
C GLU A 295 -0.08 -22.36 12.23
N MET A 296 -0.38 -22.36 10.94
CA MET A 296 -1.57 -21.77 10.35
C MET A 296 -2.41 -22.83 9.65
N HIS A 297 -3.72 -22.78 9.85
CA HIS A 297 -4.73 -23.57 9.16
C HIS A 297 -5.59 -22.65 8.30
N LEU A 298 -5.71 -22.92 7.00
CA LEU A 298 -6.75 -22.27 6.19
C LEU A 298 -8.04 -23.06 6.32
N VAL A 299 -9.04 -22.45 6.97
CA VAL A 299 -10.31 -23.10 7.31
C VAL A 299 -11.46 -22.43 6.59
N ARG A 300 -12.41 -23.24 6.10
CA ARG A 300 -13.67 -22.77 5.52
C ARG A 300 -14.83 -23.03 6.47
N TYR A 301 -15.64 -21.99 6.67
CA TYR A 301 -16.83 -21.99 7.52
C TYR A 301 -18.09 -21.71 6.72
N SER A 302 -19.22 -22.34 7.07
CA SER A 302 -20.54 -22.00 6.56
C SER A 302 -20.95 -20.61 7.05
N ALA A 303 -21.24 -19.69 6.15
CA ALA A 303 -21.77 -18.38 6.49
C ALA A 303 -23.22 -18.44 7.03
N LEU A 304 -23.94 -19.55 6.74
CA LEU A 304 -25.33 -19.75 7.14
C LEU A 304 -25.47 -20.35 8.54
N THR A 305 -24.59 -21.31 8.92
CA THR A 305 -24.71 -22.04 10.19
C THR A 305 -23.58 -21.78 11.18
N GLY A 306 -22.50 -21.14 10.69
CA GLY A 306 -21.27 -20.92 11.44
C GLY A 306 -20.42 -22.18 11.64
N ASP A 307 -20.83 -23.32 11.12
CA ASP A 307 -20.11 -24.58 11.27
C ASP A 307 -18.81 -24.60 10.46
N LYS A 308 -17.76 -25.23 11.00
CA LYS A 308 -16.56 -25.56 10.28
C LYS A 308 -16.91 -26.61 9.20
N GLU A 309 -16.65 -26.26 7.92
CA GLU A 309 -16.92 -27.17 6.81
C GLU A 309 -15.71 -28.04 6.49
N VAL A 310 -14.53 -27.43 6.42
CA VAL A 310 -13.28 -28.10 6.05
C VAL A 310 -12.05 -27.34 6.52
N ASP A 311 -11.02 -28.08 6.92
CA ASP A 311 -9.65 -27.61 7.07
C ASP A 311 -8.93 -27.90 5.75
N LEU A 312 -8.62 -26.83 4.99
CA LEU A 312 -8.14 -26.96 3.62
C LEU A 312 -6.68 -27.41 3.55
N PHE A 313 -5.83 -26.73 4.28
CA PHE A 313 -4.41 -27.09 4.41
C PHE A 313 -3.78 -26.38 5.63
N THR A 314 -2.61 -26.87 6.01
CA THR A 314 -1.81 -26.35 7.11
C THR A 314 -0.44 -25.88 6.60
N GLU A 315 0.01 -24.75 7.11
CA GLU A 315 1.40 -24.30 7.00
C GLU A 315 2.07 -24.31 8.37
N LYS A 316 3.27 -24.89 8.44
CA LYS A 316 4.10 -24.95 9.66
C LYS A 316 5.52 -24.55 9.33
N ASN A 317 6.13 -23.81 10.24
CA ASN A 317 7.56 -23.47 10.18
C ASN A 317 8.11 -23.46 11.61
N GLU A 318 9.36 -23.90 11.81
CA GLU A 318 10.00 -23.91 13.13
C GLU A 318 10.25 -22.50 13.69
N HIS A 319 10.30 -21.48 12.83
CA HIS A 319 10.51 -20.09 13.23
C HIS A 319 9.20 -19.33 13.29
N TYR A 320 8.52 -19.16 12.14
CA TYR A 320 7.24 -18.42 12.07
C TYR A 320 6.47 -18.71 10.77
N VAL A 321 5.17 -18.50 10.82
CA VAL A 321 4.26 -18.42 9.66
C VAL A 321 3.50 -17.09 9.73
N GLU A 322 3.54 -16.32 8.64
CA GLU A 322 2.90 -15.00 8.54
C GLU A 322 1.91 -14.94 7.37
N PRO A 323 0.65 -15.24 7.58
CA PRO A 323 -0.38 -15.07 6.56
C PRO A 323 -0.75 -13.59 6.41
N GLN A 324 -0.13 -12.88 5.46
CA GLN A 324 -0.31 -11.44 5.26
C GLN A 324 -1.44 -11.08 4.28
N HIS A 325 -1.91 -12.03 3.49
CA HIS A 325 -2.85 -11.77 2.40
C HIS A 325 -4.01 -12.76 2.41
N PRO A 326 -5.25 -12.31 2.18
CA PRO A 326 -6.41 -13.18 2.07
C PRO A 326 -6.35 -14.06 0.82
N VAL A 327 -7.14 -15.14 0.77
CA VAL A 327 -7.31 -15.92 -0.46
C VAL A 327 -7.87 -15.03 -1.57
N LEU A 328 -7.36 -15.19 -2.79
CA LEU A 328 -7.81 -14.46 -3.96
C LEU A 328 -8.44 -15.43 -4.96
N PHE A 329 -9.77 -15.46 -5.03
CA PHE A 329 -10.49 -16.32 -5.98
C PHE A 329 -10.25 -15.89 -7.42
N LEU A 330 -10.14 -16.88 -8.32
CA LEU A 330 -10.03 -16.60 -9.75
C LEU A 330 -11.37 -16.08 -10.31
N PRO A 331 -11.40 -14.97 -11.06
CA PRO A 331 -12.65 -14.37 -11.54
C PRO A 331 -13.51 -15.29 -12.41
N ASN A 332 -12.88 -16.20 -13.18
CA ASN A 332 -13.55 -17.12 -14.09
C ASN A 332 -13.61 -18.57 -13.59
N ASN A 333 -13.13 -18.82 -12.39
CA ASN A 333 -13.16 -20.16 -11.80
C ASN A 333 -13.26 -20.05 -10.27
N PRO A 334 -14.49 -19.94 -9.73
CA PRO A 334 -14.72 -19.78 -8.29
C PRO A 334 -14.28 -20.98 -7.46
N ASP A 335 -13.98 -22.13 -8.09
CA ASP A 335 -13.45 -23.32 -7.42
C ASP A 335 -11.92 -23.28 -7.24
N GLN A 336 -11.27 -22.21 -7.66
CA GLN A 336 -9.83 -22.01 -7.53
C GLN A 336 -9.50 -20.65 -6.93
N PHE A 337 -8.42 -20.61 -6.16
CA PHE A 337 -7.91 -19.39 -5.55
C PHE A 337 -6.38 -19.36 -5.52
N ILE A 338 -5.83 -18.17 -5.44
CA ILE A 338 -4.41 -17.92 -5.22
C ILE A 338 -4.18 -17.68 -3.72
N TRP A 339 -3.16 -18.33 -3.19
CA TRP A 339 -2.63 -18.15 -1.85
C TRP A 339 -1.20 -17.62 -1.93
N GLN A 340 -0.85 -16.67 -1.06
CA GLN A 340 0.52 -16.17 -0.92
C GLN A 340 1.17 -16.82 0.29
N SER A 341 2.40 -17.30 0.13
CA SER A 341 3.12 -18.00 1.19
C SER A 341 4.63 -17.88 1.05
N ARG A 342 5.33 -17.85 2.18
CA ARG A 342 6.80 -17.87 2.30
C ARG A 342 7.35 -19.28 2.54
N ARG A 343 6.60 -20.33 2.26
CA ARG A 343 6.94 -21.73 2.58
C ARG A 343 8.24 -22.25 1.95
N ASP A 344 8.70 -21.63 0.86
CA ASP A 344 9.96 -21.94 0.18
C ASP A 344 11.09 -20.93 0.46
N GLY A 345 10.88 -20.02 1.44
CA GLY A 345 11.86 -19.02 1.87
C GLY A 345 11.57 -17.61 1.37
N TYR A 346 10.73 -17.45 0.33
CA TYR A 346 10.32 -16.18 -0.25
C TYR A 346 8.80 -16.14 -0.43
N ASN A 347 8.20 -14.93 -0.45
CA ASN A 347 6.77 -14.81 -0.68
C ASN A 347 6.43 -15.09 -2.15
N HIS A 348 5.69 -16.17 -2.37
CA HIS A 348 5.30 -16.63 -3.71
C HIS A 348 3.81 -16.93 -3.81
N LEU A 349 3.34 -17.08 -5.06
CA LEU A 349 1.95 -17.35 -5.40
C LEU A 349 1.73 -18.83 -5.66
N TYR A 350 0.72 -19.40 -5.02
CA TYR A 350 0.32 -20.79 -5.12
C TYR A 350 -1.15 -20.89 -5.54
N LEU A 351 -1.45 -21.71 -6.54
CA LEU A 351 -2.82 -21.99 -6.99
C LEU A 351 -3.37 -23.20 -6.25
N TYR A 352 -4.51 -23.03 -5.62
CA TYR A 352 -5.27 -24.07 -4.92
C TYR A 352 -6.67 -24.22 -5.49
N ASN A 353 -7.28 -25.39 -5.28
CA ASN A 353 -8.72 -25.55 -5.42
C ASN A 353 -9.43 -25.39 -4.06
N THR A 354 -10.76 -25.29 -4.08
CA THR A 354 -11.61 -25.15 -2.88
C THR A 354 -11.72 -26.42 -2.03
N LYS A 355 -11.03 -27.51 -2.42
CA LYS A 355 -10.86 -28.72 -1.63
C LYS A 355 -9.57 -28.73 -0.81
N GLY A 356 -8.69 -27.71 -1.00
CA GLY A 356 -7.41 -27.60 -0.33
C GLY A 356 -6.24 -28.27 -1.07
N GLU A 357 -6.44 -28.71 -2.31
CA GLU A 357 -5.37 -29.29 -3.12
C GLU A 357 -4.56 -28.19 -3.79
N GLN A 358 -3.24 -28.17 -3.59
CA GLN A 358 -2.33 -27.31 -4.33
C GLN A 358 -2.20 -27.82 -5.77
N LEU A 359 -2.64 -27.00 -6.73
CA LEU A 359 -2.60 -27.34 -8.13
C LEU A 359 -1.28 -26.96 -8.78
N LYS A 360 -0.70 -25.83 -8.38
CA LYS A 360 0.53 -25.29 -8.97
C LYS A 360 1.17 -24.23 -8.08
N GLN A 361 2.52 -24.16 -8.10
CA GLN A 361 3.25 -22.94 -7.72
C GLN A 361 3.32 -22.03 -8.96
N LEU A 362 2.88 -20.79 -8.84
CA LEU A 362 2.76 -19.84 -9.95
C LEU A 362 4.00 -18.96 -10.11
N THR A 363 4.72 -18.72 -9.02
CA THR A 363 5.97 -17.94 -8.99
C THR A 363 6.99 -18.65 -8.14
N GLU A 364 8.28 -18.54 -8.48
CA GLU A 364 9.39 -19.20 -7.79
C GLU A 364 10.68 -18.39 -7.94
N GLY A 365 11.66 -18.58 -7.04
CA GLY A 365 12.97 -17.96 -7.09
C GLY A 365 13.35 -17.20 -5.83
N GLU A 366 14.58 -16.66 -5.78
CA GLU A 366 15.11 -15.89 -4.63
C GLU A 366 14.67 -14.41 -4.71
N TRP A 367 13.38 -14.16 -4.65
CA TRP A 367 12.77 -12.84 -4.72
C TRP A 367 11.34 -12.86 -4.15
N GLU A 368 10.79 -11.71 -3.81
CA GLU A 368 9.49 -11.56 -3.17
C GLU A 368 8.41 -11.09 -4.14
N VAL A 369 7.24 -11.70 -4.12
CA VAL A 369 6.00 -11.04 -4.52
C VAL A 369 5.62 -10.07 -3.40
N LEU A 370 5.40 -8.79 -3.73
CA LEU A 370 5.04 -7.77 -2.75
C LEU A 370 3.52 -7.62 -2.67
N ASP A 371 2.87 -7.27 -3.79
CA ASP A 371 1.43 -7.06 -3.86
C ASP A 371 0.84 -7.66 -5.12
N ILE A 372 -0.41 -8.13 -5.04
CA ILE A 372 -1.25 -8.44 -6.19
C ILE A 372 -2.07 -7.21 -6.56
N LEU A 373 -1.85 -6.69 -7.78
CA LEU A 373 -2.55 -5.51 -8.29
C LEU A 373 -3.94 -5.83 -8.84
N GLY A 374 -4.17 -7.07 -9.26
CA GLY A 374 -5.46 -7.55 -9.77
C GLY A 374 -5.36 -8.39 -11.04
N PHE A 375 -6.52 -8.66 -11.64
CA PHE A 375 -6.65 -9.44 -12.87
C PHE A 375 -6.96 -8.54 -14.07
N ASP A 376 -6.68 -9.04 -15.28
CA ASP A 376 -7.28 -8.45 -16.47
C ASP A 376 -8.80 -8.74 -16.50
N VAL A 377 -9.56 -7.96 -17.28
CA VAL A 377 -11.03 -8.09 -17.35
C VAL A 377 -11.50 -9.49 -17.78
N LYS A 378 -10.63 -10.25 -18.45
CA LYS A 378 -10.93 -11.62 -18.88
C LYS A 378 -10.53 -12.66 -17.82
N GLY A 379 -9.96 -12.26 -16.69
CA GLY A 379 -9.47 -13.16 -15.64
C GLY A 379 -8.42 -14.17 -16.13
N LYS A 380 -7.65 -13.83 -17.17
CA LYS A 380 -6.63 -14.72 -17.77
C LYS A 380 -5.23 -14.37 -17.34
N ALA A 381 -5.02 -13.16 -16.88
CA ALA A 381 -3.75 -12.67 -16.41
C ALA A 381 -3.88 -12.03 -15.03
N LEU A 382 -2.86 -12.24 -14.22
CA LEU A 382 -2.66 -11.59 -12.93
C LEU A 382 -1.53 -10.59 -13.05
N PHE A 383 -1.67 -9.44 -12.39
CA PHE A 383 -0.63 -8.42 -12.27
C PHE A 383 -0.17 -8.35 -10.82
N PHE A 384 1.15 -8.29 -10.62
CA PHE A 384 1.74 -8.23 -9.29
C PHE A 384 3.03 -7.42 -9.28
N SER A 385 3.35 -6.80 -8.16
CA SER A 385 4.64 -6.17 -7.89
C SER A 385 5.59 -7.15 -7.22
N SER A 386 6.88 -7.02 -7.48
CA SER A 386 7.88 -7.93 -6.94
C SER A 386 9.28 -7.34 -6.94
N THR A 387 10.18 -7.94 -6.16
CA THR A 387 11.63 -7.68 -6.20
C THR A 387 12.36 -8.57 -7.21
N ARG A 388 11.64 -9.18 -8.15
CA ARG A 388 12.20 -10.08 -9.16
C ARG A 388 13.31 -9.41 -9.96
N PRO A 389 14.46 -10.07 -10.16
CA PRO A 389 15.51 -9.55 -11.03
C PRO A 389 14.99 -9.36 -12.45
N SER A 390 15.28 -8.20 -13.04
CA SER A 390 14.97 -7.99 -14.45
C SER A 390 15.81 -8.92 -15.33
N MET A 391 15.17 -9.70 -16.20
CA MET A 391 15.87 -10.53 -17.17
C MET A 391 16.66 -9.71 -18.22
N LEU A 392 16.45 -8.40 -18.26
CA LEU A 392 17.09 -7.49 -19.19
C LEU A 392 18.33 -6.78 -18.60
N SER A 393 18.57 -6.94 -17.30
CA SER A 393 19.76 -6.39 -16.66
C SER A 393 20.90 -7.42 -16.65
N SER A 394 22.13 -6.98 -16.94
CA SER A 394 23.35 -7.80 -16.80
C SER A 394 23.71 -8.13 -15.34
N PHE A 395 22.89 -7.73 -14.39
CA PHE A 395 23.05 -7.99 -12.95
C PHE A 395 22.23 -9.22 -12.56
N SER A 396 22.92 -10.29 -12.16
CA SER A 396 22.39 -11.65 -12.02
C SER A 396 21.67 -11.94 -10.70
N TYR A 397 21.37 -10.96 -9.84
CA TYR A 397 20.73 -11.23 -8.56
C TYR A 397 19.58 -10.29 -8.28
N GLY A 398 18.45 -10.87 -7.82
CA GLY A 398 17.35 -10.11 -7.21
C GLY A 398 17.90 -9.27 -6.08
N ASP A 399 17.89 -7.97 -6.27
CA ASP A 399 18.21 -7.06 -5.19
C ASP A 399 16.90 -6.51 -4.65
N ALA A 400 16.62 -6.79 -3.38
CA ALA A 400 15.44 -6.31 -2.66
C ALA A 400 15.26 -4.78 -2.70
N LEU A 401 16.28 -4.05 -3.19
CA LEU A 401 16.24 -2.60 -3.37
C LEU A 401 15.33 -2.15 -4.52
N TYR A 402 15.07 -3.02 -5.50
CA TYR A 402 14.35 -2.69 -6.72
C TYR A 402 13.00 -3.37 -6.76
N VAL A 403 12.00 -2.66 -7.26
CA VAL A 403 10.61 -3.14 -7.36
C VAL A 403 10.12 -2.93 -8.78
N GLY A 404 9.63 -4.01 -9.38
CA GLY A 404 9.01 -3.98 -10.71
C GLY A 404 7.61 -4.61 -10.69
N THR A 405 6.87 -4.42 -11.77
CA THR A 405 5.54 -5.01 -11.97
C THR A 405 5.56 -6.03 -13.10
N SER A 406 5.01 -7.19 -12.80
CA SER A 406 4.93 -8.33 -13.71
C SER A 406 3.49 -8.69 -14.06
N ARG A 407 3.33 -9.27 -15.25
CA ARG A 407 2.10 -9.90 -15.72
C ARG A 407 2.31 -11.42 -15.82
N LEU A 408 1.44 -12.18 -15.15
CA LEU A 408 1.42 -13.64 -15.13
C LEU A 408 0.26 -14.14 -16.00
N ASP A 409 0.53 -14.99 -17.01
CA ASP A 409 -0.49 -15.74 -17.73
C ASP A 409 -0.90 -16.96 -16.88
N LEU A 410 -2.11 -16.95 -16.35
CA LEU A 410 -2.59 -17.99 -15.43
C LEU A 410 -2.69 -19.38 -16.08
N LYS A 411 -2.98 -19.46 -17.39
CA LYS A 411 -3.07 -20.72 -18.11
C LYS A 411 -1.69 -21.32 -18.37
N LYS A 412 -0.76 -20.51 -18.86
CA LYS A 412 0.61 -20.95 -19.18
C LYS A 412 1.46 -21.07 -17.92
N GLY A 413 1.19 -20.26 -16.90
CA GLY A 413 2.03 -20.11 -15.71
C GLY A 413 3.36 -19.44 -16.02
N THR A 414 3.40 -18.60 -17.05
CA THR A 414 4.59 -17.81 -17.42
C THR A 414 4.36 -16.35 -17.11
N SER A 415 5.36 -15.71 -16.53
CA SER A 415 5.29 -14.28 -16.22
C SER A 415 6.41 -13.50 -16.92
N TYR A 416 6.13 -12.24 -17.20
CA TYR A 416 7.10 -11.28 -17.70
C TYR A 416 6.89 -9.92 -17.06
N GLU A 417 7.99 -9.21 -16.90
CA GLU A 417 8.01 -7.88 -16.31
C GLU A 417 7.52 -6.82 -17.28
N LEU A 418 6.68 -5.88 -16.81
CA LEU A 418 6.10 -4.80 -17.61
C LEU A 418 6.87 -3.47 -17.48
N THR A 419 7.40 -3.17 -16.30
CA THR A 419 7.91 -1.82 -15.96
C THR A 419 9.40 -1.64 -16.18
N SER A 420 10.18 -2.70 -16.30
CA SER A 420 11.62 -2.57 -16.14
C SER A 420 12.37 -1.99 -17.32
N GLY A 421 11.88 -1.93 -18.52
CA GLY A 421 12.63 -1.37 -19.67
C GLY A 421 14.18 -1.38 -19.54
N GLY A 422 14.75 -2.17 -18.62
CA GLY A 422 16.16 -2.18 -18.21
C GLY A 422 16.55 -1.15 -17.12
N LEU A 423 15.61 -0.43 -16.54
CA LEU A 423 15.87 0.59 -15.52
C LEU A 423 15.80 -0.01 -14.11
N GLN A 424 16.89 0.15 -13.36
CA GLN A 424 16.91 -0.14 -11.92
C GLN A 424 16.22 1.00 -11.17
N GLY A 425 15.25 0.66 -10.30
CA GLY A 425 14.54 1.64 -9.51
C GLY A 425 13.36 1.01 -8.77
N VAL A 426 12.49 1.88 -8.28
CA VAL A 426 11.26 1.49 -7.60
C VAL A 426 10.08 1.95 -8.44
N HIS A 427 9.25 1.00 -8.84
CA HIS A 427 8.01 1.21 -9.56
C HIS A 427 6.82 0.99 -8.63
N ALA A 428 6.06 2.04 -8.36
CA ALA A 428 4.78 1.97 -7.65
C ALA A 428 3.65 2.07 -8.69
N THR A 429 2.97 0.95 -8.92
CA THR A 429 2.02 0.84 -10.03
C THR A 429 0.57 0.70 -9.55
N GLN A 430 -0.35 1.21 -10.35
CA GLN A 430 -1.79 1.04 -10.19
C GLN A 430 -2.36 0.44 -11.47
N LEU A 431 -3.15 -0.63 -11.35
CA LEU A 431 -3.80 -1.30 -12.48
C LEU A 431 -5.14 -0.64 -12.81
N SER A 432 -5.43 -0.37 -14.08
CA SER A 432 -6.76 0.07 -14.52
C SER A 432 -7.80 -1.03 -14.37
N ALA A 433 -9.08 -0.69 -14.32
CA ALA A 433 -10.17 -1.65 -14.09
C ALA A 433 -10.20 -2.79 -15.12
N SER A 434 -9.85 -2.53 -16.39
CA SER A 434 -9.78 -3.55 -17.42
C SER A 434 -8.48 -4.36 -17.45
N GLY A 435 -7.46 -3.95 -16.69
CA GLY A 435 -6.12 -4.52 -16.76
C GLY A 435 -5.36 -4.21 -18.06
N LYS A 436 -5.82 -3.22 -18.84
CA LYS A 436 -5.16 -2.82 -20.09
C LYS A 436 -4.02 -1.84 -19.86
N TYR A 437 -4.10 -1.07 -18.80
CA TYR A 437 -3.18 0.03 -18.53
C TYR A 437 -2.69 0.01 -17.09
N LEU A 438 -1.47 0.52 -16.88
CA LEU A 438 -0.94 0.82 -15.56
C LEU A 438 -0.56 2.29 -15.49
N ILE A 439 -0.83 2.94 -14.37
CA ILE A 439 -0.09 4.13 -13.94
C ILE A 439 1.18 3.60 -13.27
N ASP A 440 2.33 4.04 -13.73
CA ASP A 440 3.61 3.74 -13.12
C ASP A 440 4.23 5.01 -12.53
N SER A 441 4.51 5.00 -11.24
CA SER A 441 5.26 6.04 -10.54
C SER A 441 6.66 5.50 -10.26
N TYR A 442 7.60 5.84 -11.12
CA TYR A 442 8.98 5.40 -11.09
C TYR A 442 9.89 6.39 -10.37
N SER A 443 10.85 5.87 -9.62
CA SER A 443 12.00 6.63 -9.10
C SER A 443 13.25 5.76 -9.06
N ALA A 444 14.42 6.41 -9.18
CA ALA A 444 15.74 5.77 -9.09
C ALA A 444 16.69 6.70 -8.33
N PRO A 445 17.91 6.29 -7.97
CA PRO A 445 18.81 7.13 -7.18
C PRO A 445 19.06 8.51 -7.76
N ASP A 446 19.03 8.65 -9.08
CA ASP A 446 19.21 9.90 -9.85
C ASP A 446 17.91 10.43 -10.47
N VAL A 447 16.81 9.68 -10.41
CA VAL A 447 15.48 10.06 -10.92
C VAL A 447 14.53 10.36 -9.77
N PRO A 448 14.19 11.64 -9.52
CA PRO A 448 13.29 12.01 -8.42
C PRO A 448 11.91 11.38 -8.52
N ARG A 449 11.30 11.47 -9.69
CA ARG A 449 10.01 10.84 -10.04
C ARG A 449 9.72 10.99 -11.52
N GLU A 450 9.28 9.91 -12.12
CA GLU A 450 8.60 9.90 -13.41
C GLU A 450 7.25 9.20 -13.27
N ILE A 451 6.20 9.75 -13.89
CA ILE A 451 4.87 9.13 -13.87
C ILE A 451 4.46 8.88 -15.31
N SER A 452 4.15 7.63 -15.62
CA SER A 452 3.82 7.21 -16.97
C SER A 452 2.61 6.31 -17.03
N ILE A 453 1.94 6.27 -18.18
CA ILE A 453 0.93 5.26 -18.53
C ILE A 453 1.62 4.18 -19.34
N ILE A 454 1.51 2.94 -18.88
CA ILE A 454 2.11 1.76 -19.51
C ILE A 454 1.01 0.86 -20.08
N ASP A 455 1.28 0.24 -21.22
CA ASP A 455 0.44 -0.83 -21.78
C ASP A 455 0.55 -2.09 -20.92
N GLY A 456 -0.58 -2.60 -20.43
CA GLY A 456 -0.63 -3.81 -19.57
C GLY A 456 -0.27 -5.12 -20.25
N GLN A 457 0.09 -5.11 -21.53
CA GLN A 457 0.42 -6.32 -22.33
C GLN A 457 1.79 -6.24 -23.03
N LYS A 458 2.29 -5.03 -23.35
CA LYS A 458 3.36 -4.87 -24.34
C LYS A 458 4.68 -4.30 -23.81
N ARG A 459 4.86 -4.04 -22.54
CA ARG A 459 6.07 -3.34 -22.00
C ARG A 459 6.32 -1.97 -22.67
N GLU A 460 5.28 -1.28 -23.05
CA GLU A 460 5.35 -0.04 -23.81
C GLU A 460 4.87 1.13 -22.95
N THR A 461 5.66 2.18 -22.84
CA THR A 461 5.22 3.45 -22.29
C THR A 461 4.37 4.17 -23.33
N LEU A 462 3.09 4.29 -23.04
CA LEU A 462 2.13 4.95 -23.92
C LEU A 462 2.21 6.49 -23.78
N ARG A 463 2.52 6.95 -22.57
CA ARG A 463 2.57 8.38 -22.26
C ARG A 463 3.31 8.66 -20.96
N THR A 464 4.18 9.64 -20.96
CA THR A 464 4.71 10.24 -19.72
C THR A 464 3.83 11.42 -19.30
N LEU A 465 3.33 11.36 -18.06
CA LEU A 465 2.47 12.39 -17.46
C LEU A 465 3.28 13.44 -16.69
N LEU A 466 4.39 13.02 -16.08
CA LEU A 466 5.24 13.88 -15.27
C LEU A 466 6.68 13.36 -15.29
N THR A 467 7.63 14.28 -15.51
CA THR A 467 9.05 14.10 -15.18
C THR A 467 9.43 15.20 -14.18
N ALA A 468 9.71 14.81 -12.94
CA ALA A 468 10.05 15.76 -11.89
C ALA A 468 11.52 16.18 -11.99
N LYS A 469 11.77 17.47 -11.84
CA LYS A 469 13.14 18.00 -11.71
C LYS A 469 13.71 17.66 -10.33
N ASN A 470 15.03 17.60 -10.24
CA ASN A 470 15.72 17.45 -8.96
C ASN A 470 15.45 18.69 -8.06
N PRO A 471 14.76 18.54 -6.92
CA PRO A 471 14.46 19.66 -6.04
C PRO A 471 15.68 20.14 -5.24
N TYR A 472 16.79 19.41 -5.26
CA TYR A 472 18.04 19.73 -4.54
C TYR A 472 19.09 20.42 -5.40
N GLU A 473 18.74 20.78 -6.63
CA GLU A 473 19.65 21.46 -7.55
C GLU A 473 20.18 22.77 -6.95
N GLY A 474 21.50 22.95 -6.98
CA GLY A 474 22.15 24.13 -6.40
C GLY A 474 22.48 24.01 -4.90
N TYR A 475 22.22 22.88 -4.26
CA TYR A 475 22.59 22.62 -2.87
C TYR A 475 23.78 21.67 -2.76
N ALA A 476 24.58 21.83 -1.70
CA ALA A 476 25.69 20.93 -1.38
C ALA A 476 25.13 19.56 -0.95
N MET A 477 25.19 18.60 -1.86
CA MET A 477 24.68 17.24 -1.59
C MET A 477 25.78 16.31 -1.06
N PRO A 478 25.48 15.49 -0.05
CA PRO A 478 26.39 14.46 0.40
C PRO A 478 26.51 13.33 -0.64
N GLU A 479 27.64 12.64 -0.63
CA GLU A 479 27.80 11.38 -1.34
C GLU A 479 27.00 10.30 -0.64
N ILE A 480 26.19 9.54 -1.38
CA ILE A 480 25.37 8.43 -0.89
C ILE A 480 25.93 7.14 -1.49
N VAL A 481 26.38 6.24 -0.63
CA VAL A 481 26.93 4.94 -1.01
C VAL A 481 26.01 3.83 -0.47
N THR A 482 25.68 2.87 -1.31
CA THR A 482 24.98 1.65 -0.90
C THR A 482 25.92 0.45 -1.01
N GLY A 483 25.70 -0.55 -0.20
CA GLY A 483 26.51 -1.76 -0.21
C GLY A 483 25.89 -2.87 0.63
N LYS A 484 26.65 -3.97 0.80
CA LYS A 484 26.23 -5.12 1.61
C LYS A 484 27.29 -5.44 2.65
N ILE A 485 26.85 -5.74 3.87
CA ILE A 485 27.67 -6.27 4.95
C ILE A 485 27.10 -7.62 5.39
N LYS A 486 27.95 -8.46 5.97
CA LYS A 486 27.47 -9.73 6.53
C LYS A 486 26.78 -9.49 7.88
N ALA A 487 25.67 -10.19 8.09
CA ALA A 487 25.04 -10.29 9.40
C ALA A 487 25.92 -11.11 10.37
N ALA A 488 25.51 -11.20 11.63
CA ALA A 488 26.22 -11.95 12.67
C ALA A 488 26.36 -13.44 12.36
N ASP A 489 25.49 -14.00 11.53
CA ASP A 489 25.56 -15.40 11.06
C ASP A 489 26.69 -15.66 10.05
N GLY A 490 27.35 -14.60 9.56
CA GLY A 490 28.42 -14.67 8.55
C GLY A 490 27.95 -15.02 7.13
N VAL A 491 26.66 -15.28 6.92
CA VAL A 491 26.09 -15.75 5.65
C VAL A 491 25.17 -14.72 5.04
N THR A 492 24.20 -14.20 5.80
CA THR A 492 23.18 -13.27 5.33
C THR A 492 23.77 -11.91 4.95
N ASN A 493 23.43 -11.42 3.77
CA ASN A 493 23.82 -10.09 3.32
C ASN A 493 22.79 -9.06 3.77
N LEU A 494 23.22 -8.04 4.50
CA LEU A 494 22.42 -6.90 4.89
C LEU A 494 22.74 -5.71 4.00
N ASN A 495 21.74 -5.14 3.36
CA ASN A 495 21.88 -3.90 2.60
C ASN A 495 22.11 -2.72 3.55
N PHE A 496 23.10 -1.89 3.28
CA PHE A 496 23.33 -0.65 4.01
C PHE A 496 23.38 0.55 3.07
N ARG A 497 23.14 1.70 3.64
CA ARG A 497 23.32 3.00 3.02
C ARG A 497 24.21 3.87 3.91
N LEU A 498 25.21 4.50 3.31
CA LEU A 498 26.13 5.41 3.95
C LEU A 498 26.00 6.79 3.32
N VAL A 499 25.70 7.80 4.14
CA VAL A 499 25.64 9.20 3.73
C VAL A 499 26.87 9.88 4.30
N LYS A 500 27.82 10.23 3.41
CA LYS A 500 29.10 10.82 3.79
C LYS A 500 28.98 12.32 4.03
N PRO A 501 29.74 12.90 4.96
CA PRO A 501 29.80 14.37 5.11
C PRO A 501 30.15 15.06 3.80
N VAL A 502 29.56 16.22 3.57
CA VAL A 502 29.95 17.07 2.43
C VAL A 502 31.40 17.52 2.62
N GLY A 503 32.25 17.25 1.63
CA GLY A 503 33.70 17.56 1.70
C GLY A 503 34.44 16.64 2.66
N LEU A 504 34.06 15.33 2.73
CA LEU A 504 34.72 14.33 3.56
C LEU A 504 36.26 14.36 3.35
N ASP A 505 36.98 14.47 4.44
CA ASP A 505 38.45 14.34 4.52
C ASP A 505 38.76 13.01 5.21
N GLU A 506 39.23 12.02 4.46
CA GLU A 506 39.48 10.65 4.98
C GLU A 506 40.56 10.60 6.08
N THR A 507 41.33 11.67 6.28
CA THR A 507 42.32 11.76 7.35
C THR A 507 41.71 12.13 8.69
N LYS A 508 40.43 12.55 8.72
CA LYS A 508 39.74 13.00 9.92
C LYS A 508 38.76 11.94 10.46
N LYS A 509 38.42 12.06 11.72
CA LYS A 509 37.33 11.31 12.35
C LYS A 509 36.05 12.16 12.37
N TYR A 510 34.93 11.51 12.12
CA TYR A 510 33.62 12.15 12.10
C TYR A 510 32.68 11.49 13.11
N PRO A 511 31.80 12.26 13.75
CA PRO A 511 30.72 11.67 14.52
C PRO A 511 29.82 10.86 13.59
N THR A 512 29.42 9.68 14.07
CA THR A 512 28.66 8.73 13.25
C THR A 512 27.32 8.43 13.91
N ILE A 513 26.26 8.45 13.11
CA ILE A 513 24.90 8.08 13.48
C ILE A 513 24.54 6.79 12.76
N VAL A 514 24.18 5.75 13.51
CA VAL A 514 23.68 4.49 12.97
C VAL A 514 22.18 4.46 13.21
N TYR A 515 21.40 4.37 12.12
CA TYR A 515 19.95 4.25 12.17
C TYR A 515 19.52 2.90 11.63
N VAL A 516 18.81 2.14 12.46
CA VAL A 516 18.27 0.82 12.11
C VAL A 516 16.81 0.74 12.54
N TYR A 517 16.00 0.03 11.79
CA TYR A 517 14.67 -0.36 12.24
C TYR A 517 14.74 -1.66 13.05
N GLY A 518 15.43 -2.68 12.51
CA GLY A 518 15.67 -3.96 13.18
C GLY A 518 14.44 -4.83 13.40
N GLY A 519 13.31 -4.51 12.76
CA GLY A 519 12.03 -5.23 12.84
C GLY A 519 11.50 -5.63 11.47
N PRO A 520 10.40 -6.40 11.41
CA PRO A 520 9.78 -6.85 10.16
C PRO A 520 9.04 -5.70 9.45
N HIS A 521 8.71 -5.90 8.16
CA HIS A 521 7.81 -5.07 7.34
C HIS A 521 8.25 -3.63 7.08
N ALA A 522 9.50 -3.24 7.38
CA ALA A 522 10.04 -1.94 7.03
C ALA A 522 11.37 -2.05 6.30
N GLN A 523 11.47 -1.43 5.14
CA GLN A 523 12.69 -1.34 4.34
C GLN A 523 13.19 0.10 4.29
N LEU A 524 14.36 0.35 4.87
CA LEU A 524 14.97 1.69 4.95
C LEU A 524 15.89 1.99 3.78
N VAL A 525 16.55 0.97 3.22
CA VAL A 525 17.44 1.10 2.07
C VAL A 525 16.70 0.65 0.82
N THR A 526 16.49 1.54 -0.14
CA THR A 526 15.73 1.27 -1.36
C THR A 526 16.48 1.72 -2.59
N GLY A 527 16.12 1.21 -3.76
CA GLY A 527 16.63 1.64 -5.06
C GLY A 527 15.95 2.90 -5.63
N GLY A 528 15.10 3.57 -4.84
CA GLY A 528 14.39 4.78 -5.25
C GLY A 528 15.26 6.06 -5.16
N TRP A 529 14.60 7.23 -5.22
CA TRP A 529 15.25 8.54 -5.18
C TRP A 529 16.22 8.65 -4.01
N LYS A 530 17.50 8.97 -4.35
CA LYS A 530 18.59 9.06 -3.38
C LYS A 530 18.74 7.81 -2.49
N ASN A 531 18.40 6.64 -2.99
CA ASN A 531 18.44 5.37 -2.25
C ASN A 531 17.60 5.39 -0.97
N GLY A 532 16.50 6.17 -0.97
CA GLY A 532 15.63 6.34 0.20
C GLY A 532 16.22 7.20 1.32
N VAL A 533 17.26 8.00 1.06
CA VAL A 533 17.83 8.92 2.08
C VAL A 533 16.79 9.92 2.55
N GLY A 534 16.61 9.99 3.85
CA GLY A 534 15.75 10.98 4.48
C GLY A 534 16.35 12.39 4.45
N GLY A 535 15.49 13.41 4.50
CA GLY A 535 15.96 14.80 4.57
C GLY A 535 16.83 15.10 5.79
N TRP A 536 16.53 14.46 6.92
CA TRP A 536 17.32 14.57 8.14
C TRP A 536 18.75 14.03 7.96
N ASP A 537 18.93 12.93 7.25
CA ASP A 537 20.24 12.35 6.97
C ASP A 537 21.11 13.31 6.14
N ILE A 538 20.51 13.95 5.12
CA ILE A 538 21.19 14.97 4.31
C ILE A 538 21.59 16.17 5.17
N TYR A 539 20.68 16.63 6.04
CA TYR A 539 20.93 17.75 6.95
C TYR A 539 22.11 17.47 7.88
N MET A 540 22.18 16.28 8.47
CA MET A 540 23.28 15.88 9.36
C MET A 540 24.61 15.73 8.62
N ALA A 541 24.58 15.16 7.43
CA ALA A 541 25.78 15.01 6.60
C ALA A 541 26.37 16.38 6.17
N GLN A 542 25.53 17.37 5.91
CA GLN A 542 25.99 18.76 5.67
C GLN A 542 26.62 19.40 6.89
N ARG A 543 26.45 18.83 8.09
CA ARG A 543 27.01 19.30 9.37
C ARG A 543 28.16 18.44 9.87
N GLY A 544 28.71 17.61 8.98
CA GLY A 544 29.90 16.84 9.28
C GLY A 544 29.64 15.52 10.00
N TYR A 545 28.42 14.97 9.93
CA TYR A 545 28.13 13.63 10.44
C TYR A 545 28.19 12.59 9.31
N VAL A 546 28.68 11.40 9.64
CA VAL A 546 28.45 10.19 8.85
C VAL A 546 27.12 9.58 9.31
N VAL A 547 26.20 9.26 8.39
CA VAL A 547 24.92 8.65 8.72
C VAL A 547 24.78 7.31 7.99
#